data_d3f4f29ebbbac423a4e2602094346f0e
#
_entry.id   d3f4f29ebbbac423a4e2602094346f0e
#
_cell.length_a   1.000
_cell.length_b   1.000
_cell.length_c   1.000
_cell.angle_alpha   90.00
_cell.angle_beta   90.00
_cell.angle_gamma   90.00
#
_symmetry.space_group_name_H-M   'P 1'
#
loop_
_entity.id
_entity.type
_entity.pdbx_description
1 polymer ?
#
loop_
_entity_poly.entity_id
_entity_poly.type
_entity_poly.pdbx_seq_one_letter_code
_entity_poly.pdbx_strand_id
1 'polypeptide(L)'
;MGIDTRSTILRIESGSRNETVITVDAQTHIDYGLAYPVTYEFLIPAGSEDLRSYRRFQVAQDWSQILEKTSEDFFNGIEAVRLDYEENIAYVSVGFSEFSDSIFIKITDNDGNNIDATFWRMSQYYDNRDAAVTATADDWAGWSNDKFVQTCQIFRSQNLWLSCAIVTDVGDPDTWVDIQTQLDSGYVEAISHSRTHPHIPYGDVEGEVLGSKQDLIDNLDLPSHNSYGIHEYIYAWVAPYGEYDDDIDSMVSVARYLVTRMYYGNDHGFSNWNQESYKYDPIGVSMEVGPLWLCTTDSVELNN
;
A
#
# COMPACT_ATOMS: atom_id res chain seq x y z
N MET A 1 -1.16 -6.40 -1.14
CA MET A 1 -0.52 -5.77 -2.30
C MET A 1 0.47 -6.76 -2.87
N GLY A 2 0.18 -7.37 -4.01
CA GLY A 2 1.11 -8.31 -4.62
C GLY A 2 2.09 -7.52 -5.48
N ILE A 3 3.31 -7.42 -5.06
CA ILE A 3 4.36 -6.97 -5.96
C ILE A 3 4.55 -8.05 -7.00
N ASP A 4 4.57 -7.69 -8.28
CA ASP A 4 4.90 -8.64 -9.34
C ASP A 4 6.30 -9.18 -9.08
N THR A 5 6.35 -10.43 -8.64
CA THR A 5 7.63 -11.11 -8.39
C THR A 5 8.47 -11.28 -9.65
N ARG A 6 7.93 -10.98 -10.84
CA ARG A 6 8.68 -11.01 -12.10
C ARG A 6 9.72 -9.89 -12.20
N SER A 7 9.55 -8.79 -11.46
CA SER A 7 10.54 -7.71 -11.40
C SER A 7 11.51 -7.85 -10.22
N THR A 8 11.29 -8.80 -9.33
CA THR A 8 12.12 -9.01 -8.16
C THR A 8 13.00 -10.22 -8.39
N ILE A 9 14.28 -10.01 -8.59
CA ILE A 9 15.25 -11.09 -8.66
C ILE A 9 15.82 -11.30 -7.26
N LEU A 10 15.43 -12.42 -6.65
CA LEU A 10 16.08 -12.88 -5.43
C LEU A 10 17.41 -13.51 -5.77
N ARG A 11 18.46 -12.90 -5.33
CA ARG A 11 19.80 -13.46 -5.43
C ARG A 11 20.33 -13.75 -4.03
N ILE A 12 20.48 -15.06 -3.74
CA ILE A 12 21.21 -15.49 -2.55
C ILE A 12 22.67 -15.49 -2.94
N GLU A 13 23.46 -14.61 -2.39
CA GLU A 13 24.90 -14.67 -2.58
C GLU A 13 25.51 -15.72 -1.65
N SER A 14 26.13 -16.71 -2.25
CA SER A 14 26.85 -17.74 -1.52
C SER A 14 28.14 -17.15 -0.97
N GLY A 15 28.20 -16.93 0.32
CA GLY A 15 29.45 -16.48 0.96
C GLY A 15 29.31 -15.78 2.30
N SER A 16 28.26 -15.05 2.56
CA SER A 16 27.89 -14.66 3.91
C SER A 16 26.61 -15.35 4.29
N ARG A 17 26.63 -16.09 5.35
CA ARG A 17 25.52 -16.94 5.80
C ARG A 17 24.30 -16.16 6.23
N ASN A 18 24.32 -14.84 6.07
CA ASN A 18 23.30 -13.96 6.66
C ASN A 18 23.00 -12.74 5.84
N GLU A 19 23.39 -12.68 4.62
CA GLU A 19 23.10 -11.56 3.73
C GLU A 19 22.25 -12.03 2.56
N THR A 20 21.05 -11.49 2.43
CA THR A 20 20.20 -11.71 1.27
C THR A 20 20.16 -10.44 0.43
N VAL A 21 20.50 -10.59 -0.85
CA VAL A 21 20.44 -9.49 -1.82
C VAL A 21 19.15 -9.63 -2.62
N ILE A 22 18.36 -8.57 -2.59
CA ILE A 22 17.14 -8.46 -3.39
C ILE A 22 17.37 -7.34 -4.39
N THR A 23 17.24 -7.68 -5.66
CA THR A 23 17.32 -6.69 -6.75
C THR A 23 15.91 -6.46 -7.29
N VAL A 24 15.52 -5.21 -7.41
CA VAL A 24 14.21 -4.78 -7.90
C VAL A 24 14.37 -3.85 -9.10
N ASP A 25 13.32 -3.76 -9.91
CA ASP A 25 13.30 -2.79 -11.00
C ASP A 25 13.04 -1.39 -10.42
N ALA A 26 14.08 -0.59 -10.35
CA ALA A 26 14.00 0.76 -9.80
C ALA A 26 13.04 1.66 -10.59
N GLN A 27 12.91 1.46 -11.89
CA GLN A 27 12.00 2.26 -12.70
C GLN A 27 10.54 2.01 -12.34
N THR A 28 10.16 0.75 -12.09
CA THR A 28 8.82 0.42 -11.61
C THR A 28 8.54 1.08 -10.26
N HIS A 29 9.50 1.10 -9.34
CA HIS A 29 9.34 1.79 -8.07
C HIS A 29 9.11 3.29 -8.22
N ILE A 30 9.93 3.94 -9.06
CA ILE A 30 9.79 5.37 -9.35
C ILE A 30 8.44 5.66 -9.99
N ASP A 31 8.07 4.89 -10.99
CA ASP A 31 6.85 5.10 -11.76
C ASP A 31 5.57 5.00 -10.91
N TYR A 32 5.57 4.15 -9.88
CA TYR A 32 4.40 3.87 -9.05
C TYR A 32 4.58 4.26 -7.58
N GLY A 33 5.69 4.85 -7.20
CA GLY A 33 5.95 5.26 -5.82
C GLY A 33 5.91 4.11 -4.81
N LEU A 34 6.44 2.93 -5.17
CA LEU A 34 6.39 1.73 -4.34
C LEU A 34 7.32 1.82 -3.14
N ALA A 35 7.04 2.73 -2.24
CA ALA A 35 7.83 2.96 -1.03
C ALA A 35 7.41 2.10 0.17
N TYR A 36 6.28 1.41 0.09
CA TYR A 36 5.80 0.59 1.18
C TYR A 36 6.71 -0.61 1.44
N PRO A 37 6.95 -0.93 2.71
CA PRO A 37 7.73 -2.11 3.07
C PRO A 37 7.12 -3.41 2.57
N VAL A 38 7.98 -4.29 2.10
CA VAL A 38 7.66 -5.68 1.77
C VAL A 38 8.24 -6.57 2.84
N THR A 39 7.50 -7.58 3.26
CA THR A 39 7.95 -8.50 4.28
C THR A 39 8.62 -9.72 3.65
N TYR A 40 9.85 -9.96 4.08
CA TYR A 40 10.67 -11.12 3.70
C TYR A 40 10.79 -12.07 4.88
N GLU A 41 10.56 -13.36 4.64
CA GLU A 41 10.61 -14.39 5.66
C GLU A 41 11.95 -15.14 5.59
N PHE A 42 12.58 -15.26 6.74
CA PHE A 42 13.84 -15.99 6.89
C PHE A 42 13.68 -17.10 7.91
N LEU A 43 14.09 -18.31 7.57
CA LEU A 43 14.27 -19.36 8.54
C LEU A 43 15.50 -19.06 9.39
N ILE A 44 15.35 -19.07 10.69
CA ILE A 44 16.42 -18.87 11.66
C ILE A 44 16.73 -20.17 12.39
N PRO A 45 17.96 -20.38 12.86
CA PRO A 45 18.30 -21.61 13.58
C PRO A 45 17.48 -21.76 14.86
N ALA A 46 17.06 -22.99 15.15
CA ALA A 46 16.36 -23.29 16.40
C ALA A 46 17.24 -22.95 17.62
N GLY A 47 16.62 -22.30 18.61
CA GLY A 47 17.32 -21.87 19.81
C GLY A 47 18.10 -20.56 19.63
N SER A 48 17.89 -19.83 18.52
CA SER A 48 18.37 -18.47 18.40
C SER A 48 17.69 -17.56 19.45
N GLU A 49 18.43 -16.60 19.95
CA GLU A 49 17.97 -15.60 20.91
C GLU A 49 18.57 -14.24 20.54
N ASP A 50 17.91 -13.14 20.91
CA ASP A 50 18.42 -11.77 20.75
C ASP A 50 18.95 -11.43 19.35
N LEU A 51 18.24 -11.81 18.32
CA LEU A 51 18.63 -11.51 16.96
C LEU A 51 18.41 -10.04 16.60
N ARG A 52 19.18 -9.55 15.63
CA ARG A 52 19.06 -8.21 15.06
C ARG A 52 19.03 -8.28 13.56
N SER A 53 18.18 -7.46 12.95
CA SER A 53 18.10 -7.33 11.50
C SER A 53 18.59 -5.95 11.06
N TYR A 54 19.25 -5.93 9.91
CA TYR A 54 19.80 -4.73 9.30
C TYR A 54 19.50 -4.72 7.80
N ARG A 55 19.42 -3.51 7.24
CA ARG A 55 19.33 -3.33 5.80
C ARG A 55 20.29 -2.24 5.33
N ARG A 56 20.65 -2.30 4.05
CA ARG A 56 21.28 -1.23 3.28
C ARG A 56 20.85 -1.34 1.82
N PHE A 57 20.98 -0.25 1.08
CA PHE A 57 20.58 -0.20 -0.33
C PHE A 57 21.76 -0.17 -1.30
N GLN A 58 22.95 0.05 -0.80
CA GLN A 58 24.18 0.05 -1.60
C GLN A 58 25.30 -0.64 -0.84
N VAL A 59 26.22 -1.29 -1.58
CA VAL A 59 27.37 -2.00 -0.98
C VAL A 59 28.23 -1.08 -0.11
N ALA A 60 28.41 0.17 -0.52
CA ALA A 60 29.22 1.16 0.22
C ALA A 60 28.47 1.86 1.36
N GLN A 61 27.18 1.57 1.53
CA GLN A 61 26.36 2.18 2.56
C GLN A 61 26.55 1.43 3.89
N ASP A 62 26.54 2.16 4.99
CA ASP A 62 26.50 1.57 6.32
C ASP A 62 25.21 0.80 6.56
N TRP A 63 25.28 -0.22 7.38
CA TRP A 63 24.12 -0.99 7.79
C TRP A 63 23.24 -0.17 8.72
N SER A 64 21.97 -0.06 8.37
CA SER A 64 20.93 0.51 9.23
C SER A 64 20.17 -0.62 9.92
N GLN A 65 20.05 -0.58 11.23
CA GLN A 65 19.29 -1.54 11.99
C GLN A 65 17.78 -1.33 11.74
N ILE A 66 17.09 -2.44 11.52
CA ILE A 66 15.63 -2.48 11.52
C ILE A 66 15.21 -2.87 12.94
N LEU A 67 14.35 -2.06 13.56
CA LEU A 67 13.94 -2.29 14.95
C LEU A 67 12.94 -3.44 15.01
N GLU A 68 13.09 -4.25 16.04
CA GLU A 68 12.11 -5.28 16.37
C GLU A 68 10.80 -4.63 16.85
N LYS A 69 9.70 -5.17 16.37
CA LYS A 69 8.35 -4.77 16.70
C LYS A 69 7.47 -5.99 16.87
N THR A 70 6.47 -5.87 17.71
CA THR A 70 5.42 -6.89 17.83
C THR A 70 4.44 -6.75 16.67
N SER A 71 3.64 -7.79 16.40
CA SER A 71 2.59 -7.72 15.37
C SER A 71 1.60 -6.57 15.57
N GLU A 72 1.41 -6.12 16.81
CA GLU A 72 0.52 -5.00 17.14
C GLU A 72 1.11 -3.64 16.73
N ASP A 73 2.45 -3.57 16.65
CA ASP A 73 3.14 -2.34 16.28
C ASP A 73 3.27 -2.16 14.75
N PHE A 74 2.97 -3.21 13.97
CA PHE A 74 3.04 -3.16 12.51
C PHE A 74 1.82 -2.46 11.95
N PHE A 75 1.76 -1.20 12.21
CA PHE A 75 0.74 -0.31 11.72
C PHE A 75 1.40 0.78 10.88
N ASN A 76 0.73 1.27 9.86
CA ASN A 76 1.27 2.30 8.97
C ASN A 76 2.41 1.85 8.06
N GLY A 77 2.57 0.57 7.79
CA GLY A 77 3.55 0.09 6.82
C GLY A 77 4.99 0.50 7.12
N ILE A 78 5.41 0.42 8.38
CA ILE A 78 6.76 0.78 8.80
C ILE A 78 7.79 -0.29 8.47
N GLU A 79 9.06 0.09 8.31
CA GLU A 79 10.16 -0.86 8.35
C GLU A 79 10.29 -1.44 9.75
N ALA A 80 10.23 -2.75 9.88
CA ALA A 80 10.30 -3.42 11.17
C ALA A 80 10.71 -4.89 11.01
N VAL A 81 11.16 -5.49 12.08
CA VAL A 81 11.38 -6.94 12.16
C VAL A 81 10.53 -7.51 13.29
N ARG A 82 9.90 -8.65 13.04
CA ARG A 82 9.27 -9.49 14.06
C ARG A 82 9.97 -10.84 14.08
N LEU A 83 10.39 -11.24 15.27
CA LEU A 83 11.11 -12.49 15.48
C LEU A 83 10.17 -13.50 16.14
N ASP A 84 9.91 -14.58 15.43
CA ASP A 84 9.12 -15.70 15.94
C ASP A 84 10.07 -16.86 16.27
N TYR A 85 10.46 -16.95 17.52
CA TYR A 85 11.37 -17.97 18.00
C TYR A 85 10.71 -19.33 18.20
N GLU A 86 9.38 -19.38 18.26
CA GLU A 86 8.64 -20.64 18.35
C GLU A 86 8.61 -21.34 16.99
N GLU A 87 8.30 -20.59 15.94
CA GLU A 87 8.28 -21.07 14.56
C GLU A 87 9.65 -21.02 13.88
N ASN A 88 10.65 -20.40 14.51
CA ASN A 88 11.99 -20.18 13.96
C ASN A 88 11.98 -19.37 12.66
N ILE A 89 11.22 -18.30 12.65
CA ILE A 89 11.08 -17.39 11.50
C ILE A 89 11.35 -15.94 11.92
N ALA A 90 12.11 -15.23 11.09
CA ALA A 90 12.22 -13.78 11.16
C ALA A 90 11.42 -13.15 10.01
N TYR A 91 10.50 -12.27 10.33
CA TYR A 91 9.73 -11.47 9.38
C TYR A 91 10.36 -10.08 9.28
N VAL A 92 10.99 -9.77 8.16
CA VAL A 92 11.74 -8.55 7.95
C VAL A 92 11.03 -7.69 6.92
N SER A 93 10.44 -6.58 7.36
CA SER A 93 9.74 -5.63 6.49
C SER A 93 10.67 -4.48 6.13
N VAL A 94 10.93 -4.31 4.85
CA VAL A 94 11.89 -3.32 4.32
C VAL A 94 11.22 -2.53 3.21
N GLY A 95 11.30 -1.21 3.29
CA GLY A 95 10.93 -0.30 2.22
C GLY A 95 12.00 -0.23 1.12
N PHE A 96 11.71 0.54 0.08
CA PHE A 96 12.62 0.74 -1.04
C PHE A 96 13.18 2.16 -1.04
N SER A 97 14.31 2.35 -1.67
CA SER A 97 14.92 3.65 -1.86
C SER A 97 14.92 4.00 -3.35
N GLU A 98 14.53 5.21 -3.67
CA GLU A 98 14.54 5.72 -5.06
C GLU A 98 15.88 5.66 -5.78
N PHE A 99 16.96 5.56 -5.00
CA PHE A 99 18.31 5.55 -5.54
C PHE A 99 18.91 4.15 -5.66
N SER A 100 18.13 3.12 -5.38
CA SER A 100 18.64 1.76 -5.37
C SER A 100 17.68 0.77 -6.00
N ASP A 101 18.25 -0.07 -6.85
CA ASP A 101 17.63 -1.28 -7.38
C ASP A 101 17.92 -2.51 -6.51
N SER A 102 18.62 -2.34 -5.40
CA SER A 102 19.09 -3.44 -4.58
C SER A 102 18.76 -3.23 -3.11
N ILE A 103 18.36 -4.30 -2.45
CA ILE A 103 18.16 -4.37 -1.01
C ILE A 103 19.06 -5.47 -0.45
N PHE A 104 19.85 -5.11 0.56
CA PHE A 104 20.67 -6.05 1.29
C PHE A 104 20.10 -6.20 2.69
N ILE A 105 19.75 -7.43 3.08
CA ILE A 105 19.22 -7.75 4.41
C ILE A 105 20.21 -8.66 5.12
N LYS A 106 20.46 -8.35 6.40
CA LYS A 106 21.38 -9.11 7.25
C LYS A 106 20.72 -9.39 8.59
N ILE A 107 20.85 -10.62 9.08
CA ILE A 107 20.42 -11.03 10.41
C ILE A 107 21.66 -11.48 11.20
N THR A 108 21.82 -10.98 12.41
CA THR A 108 22.93 -11.34 13.32
C THR A 108 22.40 -11.62 14.70
N ASP A 109 23.20 -12.30 15.53
CA ASP A 109 22.94 -12.35 16.96
C ASP A 109 23.27 -11.01 17.64
N ASN A 110 22.93 -10.88 18.91
CA ASN A 110 23.16 -9.67 19.66
C ASN A 110 24.64 -9.29 19.78
N ASP A 111 25.54 -10.27 19.74
CA ASP A 111 26.98 -10.06 19.80
C ASP A 111 27.58 -9.71 18.43
N GLY A 112 26.74 -9.59 17.40
CA GLY A 112 27.14 -9.30 16.03
C GLY A 112 27.71 -10.48 15.26
N ASN A 113 27.66 -11.68 15.84
CA ASN A 113 28.03 -12.88 15.15
C ASN A 113 26.99 -13.23 14.09
N ASN A 114 27.47 -13.77 13.02
CA ASN A 114 26.59 -14.22 11.97
C ASN A 114 25.83 -15.48 12.38
N ILE A 115 24.62 -15.62 11.91
CA ILE A 115 23.80 -16.82 12.09
C ILE A 115 23.46 -17.48 10.75
N ASP A 116 23.11 -18.74 10.75
CA ASP A 116 22.68 -19.47 9.57
C ASP A 116 21.20 -19.18 9.26
N ALA A 117 20.86 -17.91 9.01
CA ALA A 117 19.54 -17.55 8.52
C ALA A 117 19.42 -17.81 7.02
N THR A 118 18.29 -18.37 6.60
CA THR A 118 18.05 -18.68 5.20
C THR A 118 16.78 -17.99 4.72
N PHE A 119 16.87 -17.25 3.62
CA PHE A 119 15.68 -16.71 2.99
C PHE A 119 14.72 -17.84 2.61
N TRP A 120 13.45 -17.69 2.96
CA TRP A 120 12.43 -18.65 2.66
C TRP A 120 11.47 -18.15 1.55
N ARG A 121 10.78 -17.02 1.81
CA ARG A 121 9.83 -16.47 0.84
C ARG A 121 9.54 -15.00 1.13
N MET A 122 8.81 -14.36 0.23
CA MET A 122 8.11 -13.11 0.54
C MET A 122 6.73 -13.44 1.11
N SER A 123 6.33 -12.72 2.13
CA SER A 123 4.99 -12.83 2.69
C SER A 123 3.95 -12.32 1.70
N GLN A 124 2.78 -12.93 1.71
CA GLN A 124 1.66 -12.50 0.88
C GLN A 124 1.13 -11.14 1.32
N TYR A 125 1.09 -10.95 2.61
CA TYR A 125 0.67 -9.70 3.24
C TYR A 125 1.80 -9.15 4.10
N TYR A 126 1.73 -7.84 4.37
CA TYR A 126 2.65 -7.17 5.28
C TYR A 126 2.66 -7.87 6.64
N ASP A 127 3.85 -8.07 7.20
CA ASP A 127 4.06 -8.83 8.45
C ASP A 127 3.47 -10.25 8.44
N ASN A 128 3.38 -10.87 7.27
CA ASN A 128 2.81 -12.22 7.11
C ASN A 128 1.43 -12.38 7.79
N ARG A 129 0.58 -11.39 7.67
CA ARG A 129 -0.81 -11.48 8.15
C ARG A 129 -1.60 -12.51 7.35
N ASP A 130 -2.55 -13.18 7.98
CA ASP A 130 -3.42 -14.16 7.32
C ASP A 130 -4.41 -13.50 6.36
N ALA A 131 -4.74 -12.26 6.63
CA ALA A 131 -5.65 -11.46 5.80
C ALA A 131 -5.34 -9.97 5.92
N ALA A 132 -5.77 -9.21 4.91
CA ALA A 132 -5.83 -7.76 4.93
C ALA A 132 -7.27 -7.33 4.68
N VAL A 133 -7.75 -6.41 5.49
CA VAL A 133 -9.08 -5.80 5.32
C VAL A 133 -8.87 -4.32 5.04
N THR A 134 -9.43 -3.84 3.93
CA THR A 134 -9.45 -2.43 3.60
C THR A 134 -10.86 -1.88 3.80
N ALA A 135 -10.95 -0.74 4.44
CA ALA A 135 -12.19 0.01 4.55
C ALA A 135 -12.08 1.25 3.66
N THR A 136 -13.04 1.42 2.76
CA THR A 136 -13.13 2.60 1.89
C THR A 136 -14.49 3.25 2.06
N ALA A 137 -14.51 4.58 2.04
CA ALA A 137 -15.74 5.37 2.03
C ALA A 137 -15.73 6.32 0.83
N ASP A 138 -16.82 6.33 0.06
CA ASP A 138 -16.93 7.07 -1.18
C ASP A 138 -17.70 8.37 -1.00
N ASP A 139 -17.52 9.31 -1.92
CA ASP A 139 -18.26 10.57 -1.99
C ASP A 139 -17.87 11.64 -0.96
N TRP A 140 -16.62 11.75 -0.57
CA TRP A 140 -16.22 12.89 0.26
C TRP A 140 -16.13 14.16 -0.58
N ALA A 141 -17.06 15.05 -0.35
CA ALA A 141 -17.16 16.39 -0.92
C ALA A 141 -17.87 17.32 0.08
N GLY A 142 -18.13 18.58 -0.28
CA GLY A 142 -18.78 19.53 0.62
C GLY A 142 -20.15 19.07 1.15
N TRP A 143 -20.94 18.35 0.31
CA TRP A 143 -22.27 17.87 0.72
C TRP A 143 -22.25 16.74 1.75
N SER A 144 -21.14 16.04 1.89
CA SER A 144 -20.97 14.88 2.79
C SER A 144 -19.96 15.15 3.91
N ASN A 145 -19.31 16.29 3.91
CA ASN A 145 -18.16 16.61 4.74
C ASN A 145 -18.33 16.26 6.23
N ASP A 146 -19.41 16.73 6.85
CA ASP A 146 -19.68 16.48 8.27
C ASP A 146 -19.74 14.98 8.62
N LYS A 147 -20.27 14.17 7.69
CA LYS A 147 -20.37 12.73 7.89
C LYS A 147 -19.02 12.06 7.81
N PHE A 148 -18.20 12.49 6.85
CA PHE A 148 -16.83 11.98 6.71
C PHE A 148 -15.98 12.31 7.92
N VAL A 149 -16.02 13.55 8.40
CA VAL A 149 -15.30 13.95 9.61
C VAL A 149 -15.70 13.06 10.81
N GLN A 150 -17.00 12.81 10.99
CA GLN A 150 -17.48 11.94 12.07
C GLN A 150 -17.02 10.48 11.88
N THR A 151 -17.11 9.96 10.66
CA THR A 151 -16.69 8.60 10.34
C THR A 151 -15.19 8.41 10.59
N CYS A 152 -14.35 9.32 10.12
CA CYS A 152 -12.91 9.30 10.37
C CYS A 152 -12.59 9.30 11.88
N GLN A 153 -13.29 10.10 12.67
CA GLN A 153 -13.13 10.13 14.11
C GLN A 153 -13.52 8.80 14.78
N ILE A 154 -14.58 8.14 14.30
CA ILE A 154 -14.99 6.81 14.78
C ILE A 154 -13.91 5.78 14.47
N PHE A 155 -13.43 5.71 13.23
CA PHE A 155 -12.37 4.78 12.84
C PHE A 155 -11.10 5.00 13.67
N ARG A 156 -10.66 6.25 13.79
CA ARG A 156 -9.53 6.61 14.63
C ARG A 156 -9.70 6.18 16.07
N SER A 157 -10.90 6.33 16.65
CA SER A 157 -11.17 5.93 18.04
C SER A 157 -11.03 4.43 18.28
N GLN A 158 -11.09 3.63 17.22
CA GLN A 158 -10.92 2.17 17.22
C GLN A 158 -9.55 1.73 16.72
N ASN A 159 -8.62 2.67 16.47
CA ASN A 159 -7.33 2.41 15.84
C ASN A 159 -7.46 1.73 14.46
N LEU A 160 -8.47 2.10 13.69
CA LEU A 160 -8.72 1.60 12.34
C LEU A 160 -8.43 2.69 11.31
N TRP A 161 -7.96 2.26 10.15
CA TRP A 161 -7.70 3.12 9.01
C TRP A 161 -8.87 3.16 8.07
N LEU A 162 -9.05 4.32 7.44
CA LEU A 162 -10.07 4.54 6.43
C LEU A 162 -9.47 5.19 5.19
N SER A 163 -9.63 4.58 4.03
CA SER A 163 -9.34 5.22 2.76
C SER A 163 -10.60 5.97 2.30
N CYS A 164 -10.47 7.29 2.14
CA CYS A 164 -11.57 8.17 1.78
C CYS A 164 -11.46 8.57 0.32
N ALA A 165 -12.45 8.20 -0.48
CA ALA A 165 -12.53 8.55 -1.88
C ALA A 165 -13.15 9.93 -2.05
N ILE A 166 -12.31 10.87 -2.52
CA ILE A 166 -12.62 12.30 -2.55
C ILE A 166 -13.02 12.72 -3.96
N VAL A 167 -14.17 13.35 -4.07
CA VAL A 167 -14.59 14.07 -5.27
C VAL A 167 -13.92 15.44 -5.21
N THR A 168 -12.98 15.71 -6.11
CA THR A 168 -12.05 16.85 -5.92
C THR A 168 -12.64 18.21 -6.25
N ASP A 169 -13.73 18.30 -7.01
CA ASP A 169 -14.58 19.49 -7.03
C ASP A 169 -15.42 19.54 -5.75
N VAL A 170 -14.76 19.82 -4.63
CA VAL A 170 -15.37 19.73 -3.29
C VAL A 170 -16.51 20.73 -3.07
N GLY A 171 -16.63 21.74 -3.90
CA GLY A 171 -17.67 22.78 -3.84
C GLY A 171 -17.48 23.81 -2.72
N ASP A 172 -16.88 23.44 -1.60
CA ASP A 172 -16.59 24.30 -0.46
C ASP A 172 -15.11 24.21 -0.08
N PRO A 173 -14.34 25.30 -0.15
CA PRO A 173 -12.92 25.28 0.21
C PRO A 173 -12.62 24.83 1.64
N ASP A 174 -13.53 25.01 2.60
CA ASP A 174 -13.35 24.59 3.97
C ASP A 174 -13.30 23.06 4.08
N THR A 175 -13.87 22.34 3.10
CA THR A 175 -13.78 20.87 3.01
C THR A 175 -12.34 20.38 2.90
N TRP A 176 -11.46 21.09 2.17
CA TRP A 176 -10.04 20.73 2.09
C TRP A 176 -9.34 20.83 3.45
N VAL A 177 -9.72 21.80 4.28
CA VAL A 177 -9.16 21.95 5.63
C VAL A 177 -9.57 20.78 6.52
N ASP A 178 -10.82 20.34 6.40
CA ASP A 178 -11.30 19.18 7.15
C ASP A 178 -10.64 17.87 6.67
N ILE A 179 -10.49 17.68 5.35
CA ILE A 179 -9.76 16.54 4.78
C ILE A 179 -8.34 16.51 5.32
N GLN A 180 -7.61 17.64 5.26
CA GLN A 180 -6.24 17.74 5.78
C GLN A 180 -6.18 17.40 7.27
N THR A 181 -7.13 17.92 8.06
CA THR A 181 -7.18 17.65 9.50
C THR A 181 -7.34 16.15 9.82
N GLN A 182 -8.15 15.44 9.04
CA GLN A 182 -8.29 14.00 9.22
C GLN A 182 -7.06 13.23 8.71
N LEU A 183 -6.46 13.67 7.61
CA LEU A 183 -5.23 13.09 7.07
C LEU A 183 -4.08 13.21 8.07
N ASP A 184 -3.91 14.37 8.69
CA ASP A 184 -2.90 14.64 9.73
C ASP A 184 -3.08 13.76 10.98
N SER A 185 -4.26 13.19 11.17
CA SER A 185 -4.50 12.25 12.26
C SER A 185 -3.71 10.94 12.12
N GLY A 186 -3.26 10.63 10.91
CA GLY A 186 -2.54 9.41 10.58
C GLY A 186 -3.41 8.15 10.43
N TYR A 187 -4.73 8.28 10.43
CA TYR A 187 -5.69 7.18 10.28
C TYR A 187 -6.53 7.27 9.00
N VAL A 188 -6.25 8.22 8.15
CA VAL A 188 -6.97 8.45 6.90
C VAL A 188 -6.00 8.42 5.73
N GLU A 189 -6.40 7.77 4.66
CA GLU A 189 -5.76 7.84 3.36
C GLU A 189 -6.68 8.60 2.40
N ALA A 190 -6.11 9.55 1.67
CA ALA A 190 -6.81 10.23 0.59
C ALA A 190 -6.66 9.43 -0.70
N ILE A 191 -7.79 9.06 -1.32
CA ILE A 191 -7.84 8.42 -2.64
C ILE A 191 -8.79 9.18 -3.55
N SER A 192 -8.63 9.03 -4.87
CA SER A 192 -9.42 9.80 -5.82
C SER A 192 -10.76 9.15 -6.12
N HIS A 193 -11.80 9.98 -6.24
CA HIS A 193 -13.14 9.58 -6.70
C HIS A 193 -13.61 10.47 -7.87
N SER A 194 -12.72 10.71 -8.81
CA SER A 194 -12.89 11.66 -9.92
C SER A 194 -12.97 13.13 -9.48
N ARG A 195 -13.07 14.02 -10.44
CA ARG A 195 -13.19 15.45 -10.17
C ARG A 195 -14.62 15.86 -9.89
N THR A 196 -15.57 15.48 -10.75
CA THR A 196 -16.95 15.95 -10.70
C THR A 196 -17.98 14.86 -10.48
N HIS A 197 -17.53 13.60 -10.30
CA HIS A 197 -18.38 12.43 -10.09
C HIS A 197 -19.35 12.15 -11.25
N PRO A 198 -18.88 12.04 -12.50
CA PRO A 198 -19.73 11.87 -13.67
C PRO A 198 -20.15 10.42 -13.90
N HIS A 199 -21.22 10.24 -14.68
CA HIS A 199 -21.51 8.96 -15.32
C HIS A 199 -20.70 8.78 -16.60
N ILE A 200 -20.44 7.54 -17.02
CA ILE A 200 -19.83 7.25 -18.31
C ILE A 200 -20.81 7.53 -19.47
N PRO A 201 -20.32 7.90 -20.67
CA PRO A 201 -18.92 8.23 -20.95
C PRO A 201 -18.54 9.59 -20.39
N TYR A 202 -17.33 9.71 -19.85
CA TYR A 202 -16.85 10.99 -19.32
C TYR A 202 -16.61 11.98 -20.46
N GLY A 203 -17.05 13.22 -20.25
CA GLY A 203 -16.81 14.31 -21.19
C GLY A 203 -15.34 14.77 -21.23
N ASP A 204 -14.63 14.56 -20.13
CA ASP A 204 -13.20 14.87 -19.93
C ASP A 204 -12.54 13.79 -19.08
N VAL A 205 -12.19 12.68 -19.68
CA VAL A 205 -11.58 11.53 -18.99
C VAL A 205 -10.25 11.92 -18.33
N GLU A 206 -9.43 12.73 -18.99
CA GLU A 206 -8.16 13.20 -18.45
C GLU A 206 -8.36 14.06 -17.19
N GLY A 207 -9.28 15.01 -17.25
CA GLY A 207 -9.61 15.87 -16.12
C GLY A 207 -10.21 15.10 -14.95
N GLU A 208 -11.06 14.11 -15.21
CA GLU A 208 -11.71 13.31 -14.17
C GLU A 208 -10.76 12.32 -13.48
N VAL A 209 -9.81 11.73 -14.21
CA VAL A 209 -8.92 10.69 -13.66
C VAL A 209 -7.55 11.26 -13.27
N LEU A 210 -6.81 11.83 -14.21
CA LEU A 210 -5.49 12.41 -13.93
C LEU A 210 -5.61 13.74 -13.20
N GLY A 211 -6.55 14.59 -13.63
CA GLY A 211 -6.76 15.90 -13.03
C GLY A 211 -7.18 15.80 -11.56
N SER A 212 -8.06 14.87 -11.20
CA SER A 212 -8.43 14.64 -9.80
C SER A 212 -7.27 14.18 -8.92
N LYS A 213 -6.35 13.38 -9.47
CA LYS A 213 -5.10 13.05 -8.77
C LYS A 213 -4.27 14.28 -8.48
N GLN A 214 -4.12 15.14 -9.49
CA GLN A 214 -3.34 16.37 -9.34
C GLN A 214 -3.99 17.33 -8.34
N ASP A 215 -5.34 17.43 -8.35
CA ASP A 215 -6.06 18.24 -7.37
C ASP A 215 -5.78 17.80 -5.92
N LEU A 216 -5.71 16.49 -5.66
CA LEU A 216 -5.36 15.97 -4.33
C LEU A 216 -3.92 16.34 -3.94
N ILE A 217 -2.96 16.19 -4.85
CA ILE A 217 -1.55 16.55 -4.62
C ILE A 217 -1.41 18.06 -4.39
N ASP A 218 -2.14 18.89 -5.12
CA ASP A 218 -2.01 20.33 -5.04
C ASP A 218 -2.69 20.95 -3.81
N ASN A 219 -3.69 20.26 -3.23
CA ASN A 219 -4.47 20.81 -2.12
C ASN A 219 -4.16 20.15 -0.77
N LEU A 220 -3.42 19.04 -0.72
CA LEU A 220 -3.14 18.31 0.52
C LEU A 220 -1.63 18.19 0.77
N ASP A 221 -1.27 18.31 2.04
CA ASP A 221 0.05 17.94 2.53
C ASP A 221 0.04 16.42 2.78
N LEU A 222 0.48 15.66 1.79
CA LEU A 222 0.38 14.21 1.82
C LEU A 222 1.37 13.59 2.81
N PRO A 223 0.99 12.50 3.51
CA PRO A 223 1.91 11.78 4.40
C PRO A 223 3.13 11.24 3.67
N SER A 224 4.21 11.01 4.40
CA SER A 224 5.48 10.55 3.84
C SER A 224 5.40 9.24 3.06
N HIS A 225 4.41 8.38 3.34
CA HIS A 225 4.19 7.15 2.58
C HIS A 225 3.53 7.38 1.20
N ASN A 226 3.06 8.60 0.94
CA ASN A 226 2.63 9.03 -0.38
C ASN A 226 3.75 9.72 -1.17
N SER A 227 4.99 9.69 -0.68
CA SER A 227 6.11 10.36 -1.33
C SER A 227 7.24 9.37 -1.62
N TYR A 228 7.84 9.52 -2.80
CA TYR A 228 9.05 8.78 -3.18
C TYR A 228 10.01 9.75 -3.88
N GLY A 229 11.08 10.09 -3.20
CA GLY A 229 11.99 11.14 -3.65
C GLY A 229 11.34 12.52 -3.63
N ILE A 230 11.22 13.11 -4.80
CA ILE A 230 10.56 14.40 -5.02
C ILE A 230 9.12 14.25 -5.56
N HIS A 231 8.66 13.03 -5.73
CA HIS A 231 7.35 12.74 -6.28
C HIS A 231 6.34 12.42 -5.20
N GLU A 232 5.12 12.84 -5.42
CA GLU A 232 3.97 12.54 -4.58
C GLU A 232 2.97 11.68 -5.34
N TYR A 233 2.29 10.78 -4.62
CA TYR A 233 1.45 9.76 -5.22
C TYR A 233 0.12 9.62 -4.51
N ILE A 234 -0.93 9.48 -5.30
CA ILE A 234 -2.23 8.97 -4.85
C ILE A 234 -2.38 7.56 -5.44
N TYR A 235 -2.55 6.57 -4.58
CA TYR A 235 -2.42 5.19 -5.01
C TYR A 235 -3.67 4.56 -5.57
N ALA A 236 -4.84 5.03 -5.18
CA ALA A 236 -6.09 4.43 -5.58
C ALA A 236 -7.04 5.42 -6.26
N TRP A 237 -7.75 4.90 -7.25
CA TRP A 237 -8.87 5.58 -7.89
C TRP A 237 -10.14 4.74 -7.73
N VAL A 238 -11.25 5.40 -7.42
CA VAL A 238 -12.54 4.76 -7.22
C VAL A 238 -13.49 5.23 -8.30
N ALA A 239 -14.10 4.29 -9.01
CA ALA A 239 -15.01 4.59 -10.10
C ALA A 239 -16.33 5.16 -9.58
N PRO A 240 -16.73 6.39 -9.96
CA PRO A 240 -18.06 6.90 -9.71
C PRO A 240 -19.13 5.91 -10.17
N TYR A 241 -20.14 5.68 -9.34
CA TYR A 241 -21.21 4.71 -9.58
C TYR A 241 -20.75 3.27 -9.83
N GLY A 242 -19.46 2.99 -9.67
CA GLY A 242 -18.86 1.71 -10.07
C GLY A 242 -18.72 1.53 -11.58
N GLU A 243 -19.00 2.55 -12.36
CA GLU A 243 -18.96 2.51 -13.82
C GLU A 243 -17.52 2.63 -14.34
N TYR A 244 -17.20 1.79 -15.34
CA TYR A 244 -15.85 1.69 -15.87
C TYR A 244 -15.85 1.30 -17.33
N ASP A 245 -14.98 1.86 -18.13
CA ASP A 245 -14.82 1.58 -19.54
C ASP A 245 -13.34 1.61 -19.96
N ASP A 246 -13.06 1.31 -21.23
CA ASP A 246 -11.70 1.22 -21.77
C ASP A 246 -10.97 2.59 -21.74
N ASP A 247 -11.68 3.69 -21.83
CA ASP A 247 -11.09 5.04 -21.78
C ASP A 247 -10.61 5.35 -20.39
N ILE A 248 -11.39 4.99 -19.36
CA ILE A 248 -11.03 5.10 -17.95
C ILE A 248 -9.83 4.19 -17.65
N ASP A 249 -9.85 2.93 -18.10
CA ASP A 249 -8.76 1.98 -17.91
C ASP A 249 -7.43 2.53 -18.43
N SER A 250 -7.47 3.01 -19.65
CA SER A 250 -6.30 3.64 -20.28
C SER A 250 -5.80 4.84 -19.48
N MET A 251 -6.69 5.69 -19.00
CA MET A 251 -6.30 6.90 -18.26
C MET A 251 -5.81 6.59 -16.84
N VAL A 252 -6.39 5.62 -16.15
CA VAL A 252 -5.92 5.14 -14.84
C VAL A 252 -4.47 4.64 -14.93
N SER A 253 -4.15 3.93 -16.02
CA SER A 253 -2.78 3.47 -16.29
C SER A 253 -1.82 4.64 -16.56
N VAL A 254 -2.24 5.63 -17.35
CA VAL A 254 -1.47 6.86 -17.61
C VAL A 254 -1.25 7.65 -16.32
N ALA A 255 -2.27 7.75 -15.47
CA ALA A 255 -2.21 8.45 -14.21
C ALA A 255 -1.40 7.70 -13.13
N ARG A 256 -0.95 6.47 -13.41
CA ARG A 256 -0.14 5.68 -12.47
C ARG A 256 -0.83 5.42 -11.13
N TYR A 257 -2.11 5.12 -11.16
CA TYR A 257 -2.77 4.55 -9.98
C TYR A 257 -2.37 3.08 -9.82
N LEU A 258 -2.08 2.66 -8.58
CA LEU A 258 -1.77 1.27 -8.31
C LEU A 258 -3.00 0.38 -8.33
N VAL A 259 -4.12 1.00 -8.03
CA VAL A 259 -5.31 0.30 -7.74
C VAL A 259 -6.52 1.05 -8.20
N THR A 260 -7.46 0.37 -8.83
CA THR A 260 -8.79 0.87 -9.16
C THR A 260 -9.85 0.03 -8.49
N ARG A 261 -10.79 0.69 -7.84
CA ARG A 261 -11.96 0.04 -7.27
C ARG A 261 -13.21 0.38 -8.07
N MET A 262 -13.94 -0.67 -8.41
CA MET A 262 -15.26 -0.57 -9.04
C MET A 262 -16.30 -1.20 -8.11
N TYR A 263 -17.57 -1.00 -8.42
CA TYR A 263 -18.68 -1.59 -7.69
C TYR A 263 -19.66 -2.23 -8.67
N TYR A 264 -19.91 -3.51 -8.50
CA TYR A 264 -20.86 -4.24 -9.31
C TYR A 264 -22.04 -4.67 -8.47
N GLY A 265 -22.92 -3.78 -8.12
CA GLY A 265 -24.24 -4.10 -7.58
C GLY A 265 -24.35 -5.23 -6.53
N ASN A 266 -25.55 -5.49 -6.08
CA ASN A 266 -25.84 -6.34 -4.93
C ASN A 266 -25.65 -7.86 -5.12
N ASP A 267 -25.19 -8.32 -6.24
CA ASP A 267 -25.14 -9.77 -6.54
C ASP A 267 -23.78 -10.41 -6.26
N HIS A 268 -22.84 -9.63 -5.79
CA HIS A 268 -21.48 -10.12 -5.61
C HIS A 268 -21.19 -10.24 -4.13
N GLY A 269 -21.39 -11.41 -3.61
CA GLY A 269 -20.82 -11.79 -2.33
C GLY A 269 -19.28 -11.60 -2.34
N PHE A 270 -18.64 -11.82 -1.19
CA PHE A 270 -17.18 -11.75 -1.10
C PHE A 270 -16.52 -12.45 -2.29
N SER A 271 -15.97 -11.66 -3.18
CA SER A 271 -15.14 -12.24 -4.21
C SER A 271 -13.82 -12.60 -3.55
N ASN A 272 -13.54 -13.87 -3.49
CA ASN A 272 -12.23 -14.28 -3.05
C ASN A 272 -11.20 -13.73 -4.00
N TRP A 273 -10.15 -13.14 -3.43
CA TRP A 273 -8.97 -12.76 -4.17
C TRP A 273 -8.44 -13.98 -4.89
N ASN A 274 -8.46 -13.94 -6.21
CA ASN A 274 -7.82 -14.96 -7.00
C ASN A 274 -6.41 -14.50 -7.34
N GLN A 275 -5.46 -14.99 -6.56
CA GLN A 275 -4.06 -14.67 -6.72
C GLN A 275 -3.48 -15.07 -8.06
N GLU A 276 -4.06 -16.06 -8.73
CA GLU A 276 -3.60 -16.50 -10.05
C GLU A 276 -4.01 -15.53 -11.16
N SER A 277 -5.10 -14.82 -10.98
CA SER A 277 -5.53 -13.77 -11.90
C SER A 277 -5.01 -12.40 -11.51
N TYR A 278 -4.49 -12.25 -10.30
CA TYR A 278 -3.87 -11.02 -9.88
C TYR A 278 -2.50 -10.92 -10.49
N LYS A 279 -2.46 -10.15 -11.51
CA LYS A 279 -1.20 -9.66 -12.03
C LYS A 279 -1.19 -8.19 -11.68
N TYR A 280 -0.31 -7.82 -10.80
CA TYR A 280 0.10 -6.45 -10.73
C TYR A 280 0.78 -6.13 -12.06
N ASP A 281 -0.03 -5.64 -12.97
CA ASP A 281 0.44 -5.15 -14.25
C ASP A 281 0.43 -3.63 -14.17
N PRO A 282 1.59 -3.01 -14.02
CA PRO A 282 1.65 -1.58 -13.98
C PRO A 282 1.18 -0.90 -15.28
N ILE A 283 1.00 -1.63 -16.35
CA ILE A 283 0.53 -1.11 -17.64
C ILE A 283 -0.94 -1.46 -17.86
N GLY A 284 -1.45 -2.43 -17.15
CA GLY A 284 -2.80 -2.89 -17.33
C GLY A 284 -3.47 -3.16 -16.02
N VAL A 285 -3.84 -2.13 -15.30
CA VAL A 285 -4.82 -2.28 -14.24
C VAL A 285 -6.12 -2.60 -14.92
N SER A 286 -6.31 -3.86 -15.24
CA SER A 286 -7.50 -4.31 -15.92
C SER A 286 -8.70 -4.27 -14.98
N MET A 287 -9.88 -4.23 -15.56
CA MET A 287 -11.14 -4.38 -14.83
C MET A 287 -11.19 -5.62 -13.95
N GLU A 288 -10.38 -6.62 -14.25
CA GLU A 288 -10.28 -7.86 -13.47
C GLU A 288 -9.63 -7.66 -12.10
N VAL A 289 -8.92 -6.56 -11.91
CA VAL A 289 -8.33 -6.23 -10.63
C VAL A 289 -9.30 -5.47 -9.74
N GLY A 290 -10.18 -4.73 -10.33
CA GLY A 290 -11.18 -3.93 -9.61
C GLY A 290 -12.01 -4.69 -8.60
N PRO A 291 -12.51 -5.84 -8.97
CA PRO A 291 -13.40 -6.56 -8.07
C PRO A 291 -12.83 -7.10 -6.80
N LEU A 292 -11.56 -7.02 -6.66
CA LEU A 292 -10.96 -7.62 -5.50
C LEU A 292 -11.36 -7.07 -4.17
N TRP A 293 -11.94 -5.95 -4.17
CA TRP A 293 -12.25 -5.24 -3.03
C TRP A 293 -13.57 -4.97 -2.68
N LEU A 294 -14.23 -5.41 -3.46
CA LEU A 294 -15.52 -5.29 -3.38
C LEU A 294 -16.31 -5.86 -2.48
N CYS A 295 -15.68 -6.22 -1.70
CA CYS A 295 -16.33 -6.67 -0.73
C CYS A 295 -17.16 -5.97 0.13
N THR A 296 -17.70 -5.11 -0.22
CA THR A 296 -18.48 -4.59 0.58
C THR A 296 -19.77 -4.67 0.48
N THR A 297 -20.05 -5.53 0.74
CA THR A 297 -20.85 -5.60 1.49
C THR A 297 -21.58 -4.62 2.07
N ASP A 298 -22.45 -4.86 2.06
CA ASP A 298 -23.63 -4.38 2.60
C ASP A 298 -23.34 -3.47 3.75
N SER A 299 -23.33 -2.19 3.43
CA SER A 299 -23.46 -1.14 4.44
C SER A 299 -24.64 -1.36 5.43
N VAL A 300 -25.48 -2.30 5.13
CA VAL A 300 -26.60 -2.70 5.98
C VAL A 300 -26.17 -3.63 7.10
N GLU A 301 -25.16 -4.45 6.89
CA GLU A 301 -24.69 -5.35 7.93
C GLU A 301 -23.79 -4.69 8.95
N LEU A 302 -23.18 -3.58 8.61
CA LEU A 302 -22.38 -2.79 9.56
C LEU A 302 -23.23 -1.93 10.50
N ASN A 303 -24.52 -1.84 10.25
CA ASN A 303 -25.46 -1.08 11.09
C ASN A 303 -26.31 -1.94 12.04
N ASN A 304 -26.06 -3.22 12.10
CA ASN A 304 -26.62 -4.15 13.04
C ASN A 304 -25.54 -4.72 13.96
#